data_2b4a824a3fa491d3c0d0845b6954e3e0
#
_entry.id   2b4a824a3fa491d3c0d0845b6954e3e0
#
_cell.length_a   1.000
_cell.length_b   1.000
_cell.length_c   1.000
_cell.angle_alpha   90.00
_cell.angle_beta   90.00
_cell.angle_gamma   90.00
#
_symmetry.space_group_name_H-M   'P 1'
#
loop_
_entity.id
_entity.type
_entity.pdbx_description
1 polymer ?
#
loop_
_entity_poly.entity_id
_entity_poly.type
_entity_poly.pdbx_seq_one_letter_code
_entity_poly.pdbx_strand_id
1 'polypeptide(L)'
;LEGRMGYAATEALDEAAIGQLIRGAKDSALYCEDESEQFIYDGQEPVAELPLTGEDAPAEEKVAFALEMERVAKAYDPRVTQVGYDTVLTGRASVRIVNTNGMDKQYAQSICGAYLQPVAREGEHTATGMDIQFARDFAALDAKRLGETAAGRAVEMLGASPVTSGQYRVVIQNLAMVDLLETFAPAFSAENAQKALSLLAGKVGETVAAPCVTI
;
A
#
# COMPACT_ATOMS: atom_id res chain seq x y z
N LEU A 1 27.86 3.72 -13.54
CA LEU A 1 29.27 3.53 -13.92
C LEU A 1 29.31 2.80 -15.25
N GLU A 2 29.83 3.43 -16.30
CA GLU A 2 29.94 2.83 -17.65
C GLU A 2 28.59 2.28 -18.20
N GLY A 3 27.51 3.03 -18.04
CA GLY A 3 26.15 2.62 -18.43
C GLY A 3 25.45 1.66 -17.46
N ARG A 4 26.11 1.20 -16.39
CA ARG A 4 25.54 0.31 -15.37
C ARG A 4 25.03 1.09 -14.18
N MET A 5 23.92 0.64 -13.60
CA MET A 5 23.37 1.18 -12.36
C MET A 5 23.98 0.48 -11.15
N GLY A 6 24.35 1.26 -10.14
CA GLY A 6 24.69 0.75 -8.83
C GLY A 6 23.91 1.50 -7.77
N TYR A 7 23.53 0.80 -6.71
CA TYR A 7 22.72 1.33 -5.63
C TYR A 7 23.38 1.10 -4.28
N ALA A 8 23.30 2.09 -3.40
CA ALA A 8 23.65 1.98 -2.01
C ALA A 8 22.75 2.90 -1.17
N ALA A 9 22.50 2.55 0.10
CA ALA A 9 21.71 3.32 1.03
C ALA A 9 22.43 3.48 2.36
N THR A 10 22.17 4.57 3.08
CA THR A 10 22.64 4.80 4.44
C THR A 10 21.65 5.68 5.19
N GLU A 11 21.52 5.48 6.48
CA GLU A 11 20.76 6.36 7.38
C GLU A 11 21.67 7.42 8.04
N ALA A 12 23.00 7.24 7.96
CA ALA A 12 23.96 8.19 8.50
C ALA A 12 24.31 9.27 7.47
N LEU A 13 24.37 10.54 7.92
CA LEU A 13 24.61 11.71 7.10
C LEU A 13 25.97 12.36 7.35
N ASP A 14 26.88 11.67 8.08
CA ASP A 14 28.23 12.15 8.27
C ASP A 14 29.11 11.93 7.01
N GLU A 15 30.23 12.62 6.94
CA GLU A 15 31.12 12.60 5.76
C GLU A 15 31.68 11.20 5.47
N ALA A 16 31.94 10.40 6.52
CA ALA A 16 32.45 9.03 6.36
C ALA A 16 31.38 8.11 5.75
N ALA A 17 30.14 8.22 6.19
CA ALA A 17 29.02 7.46 5.68
C ALA A 17 28.70 7.83 4.23
N ILE A 18 28.76 9.12 3.84
CA ILE A 18 28.62 9.56 2.47
C ILE A 18 29.71 8.97 1.58
N GLY A 19 30.96 8.96 2.08
CA GLY A 19 32.07 8.32 1.36
C GLY A 19 31.88 6.82 1.17
N GLN A 20 31.32 6.13 2.15
CA GLN A 20 30.96 4.71 2.03
C GLN A 20 29.81 4.47 1.07
N LEU A 21 28.79 5.33 1.10
CA LEU A 21 27.65 5.29 0.19
C LEU A 21 28.10 5.36 -1.28
N ILE A 22 28.98 6.31 -1.60
CA ILE A 22 29.50 6.47 -2.96
C ILE A 22 30.32 5.25 -3.40
N ARG A 23 31.19 4.73 -2.52
CA ARG A 23 31.93 3.49 -2.83
C ARG A 23 30.99 2.31 -3.02
N GLY A 24 30.06 2.10 -2.10
CA GLY A 24 29.10 1.02 -2.20
C GLY A 24 28.26 1.04 -3.46
N ALA A 25 27.80 2.23 -3.90
CA ALA A 25 27.09 2.37 -5.17
C ALA A 25 27.96 2.03 -6.39
N LYS A 26 29.25 2.45 -6.37
CA LYS A 26 30.19 2.08 -7.44
C LYS A 26 30.48 0.59 -7.47
N ASP A 27 30.72 -0.01 -6.32
CA ASP A 27 30.99 -1.44 -6.20
C ASP A 27 29.77 -2.27 -6.66
N SER A 28 28.57 -1.86 -6.25
CA SER A 28 27.33 -2.50 -6.68
C SER A 28 27.15 -2.47 -8.20
N ALA A 29 27.53 -1.37 -8.87
CA ALA A 29 27.46 -1.26 -10.33
C ALA A 29 28.36 -2.27 -11.05
N LEU A 30 29.49 -2.68 -10.43
CA LEU A 30 30.40 -3.66 -11.03
C LEU A 30 29.82 -5.08 -11.08
N TYR A 31 28.92 -5.39 -10.14
CA TYR A 31 28.26 -6.68 -10.05
C TYR A 31 26.85 -6.71 -10.66
N CYS A 32 26.43 -5.60 -11.28
CA CYS A 32 25.14 -5.55 -11.97
C CYS A 32 25.22 -6.37 -13.26
N GLU A 33 24.38 -7.40 -13.35
CA GLU A 33 24.28 -8.28 -14.54
C GLU A 33 23.33 -7.71 -15.60
N ASP A 34 22.63 -6.60 -15.32
CA ASP A 34 21.75 -5.94 -16.28
C ASP A 34 22.59 -5.24 -17.35
N GLU A 35 22.52 -5.75 -18.57
CA GLU A 35 23.24 -5.20 -19.74
C GLU A 35 22.50 -4.02 -20.38
N SER A 36 21.31 -3.65 -19.90
CA SER A 36 20.56 -2.51 -20.41
C SER A 36 21.27 -1.21 -20.04
N GLU A 37 21.48 -0.35 -21.04
CA GLU A 37 22.09 0.96 -20.80
C GLU A 37 21.15 1.84 -19.95
N GLN A 38 21.65 2.31 -18.84
CA GLN A 38 20.90 3.12 -17.88
C GLN A 38 21.26 4.59 -18.05
N PHE A 39 20.22 5.43 -18.05
CA PHE A 39 20.37 6.88 -18.22
C PHE A 39 19.94 7.61 -16.95
N ILE A 40 20.63 8.72 -16.68
CA ILE A 40 20.19 9.65 -15.64
C ILE A 40 19.17 10.59 -16.28
N TYR A 41 17.96 10.62 -15.68
CA TYR A 41 16.88 11.49 -16.13
C TYR A 41 17.30 12.97 -16.15
N ASP A 42 16.93 13.70 -17.18
CA ASP A 42 17.34 15.09 -17.38
C ASP A 42 16.52 16.13 -16.60
N GLY A 43 15.40 15.71 -15.99
CA GLY A 43 14.62 16.55 -15.10
C GLY A 43 13.78 17.64 -15.77
N GLN A 44 13.58 17.56 -17.09
CA GLN A 44 12.89 18.62 -17.85
C GLN A 44 11.38 18.67 -17.63
N GLU A 45 10.75 17.58 -17.21
CA GLU A 45 9.30 17.55 -17.00
C GLU A 45 8.90 18.22 -15.68
N PRO A 46 7.81 19.00 -15.68
CA PRO A 46 7.30 19.60 -14.46
C PRO A 46 6.75 18.52 -13.53
N VAL A 47 7.14 18.56 -12.26
CA VAL A 47 6.53 17.74 -11.20
C VAL A 47 5.37 18.53 -10.61
N ALA A 48 4.19 17.91 -10.56
CA ALA A 48 3.04 18.53 -9.91
C ALA A 48 3.30 18.65 -8.39
N GLU A 49 3.18 19.86 -7.88
CA GLU A 49 3.18 20.09 -6.44
C GLU A 49 1.81 19.70 -5.87
N LEU A 50 1.79 18.66 -5.05
CA LEU A 50 0.60 18.31 -4.30
C LEU A 50 0.62 19.06 -2.95
N PRO A 51 -0.47 19.75 -2.59
CA PRO A 51 -0.52 20.39 -1.28
C PRO A 51 -0.36 19.34 -0.19
N LEU A 52 0.48 19.63 0.79
CA LEU A 52 0.56 18.82 2.00
C LEU A 52 -0.72 19.06 2.79
N THR A 53 -1.63 18.11 2.75
CA THR A 53 -2.88 18.14 3.51
C THR A 53 -2.76 17.21 4.71
N GLY A 54 -3.44 17.57 5.78
CA GLY A 54 -3.46 16.82 7.03
C GLY A 54 -2.32 17.22 7.97
N GLU A 55 -2.65 17.95 9.01
CA GLU A 55 -1.79 18.06 10.18
C GLU A 55 -1.80 16.72 10.91
N ASP A 56 -0.71 16.44 11.59
CA ASP A 56 -0.65 15.26 12.46
C ASP A 56 -1.65 15.46 13.61
N ALA A 57 -2.61 14.56 13.74
CA ALA A 57 -3.59 14.64 14.82
C ALA A 57 -2.90 14.42 16.18
N PRO A 58 -3.34 15.14 17.24
CA PRO A 58 -2.86 14.91 18.60
C PRO A 58 -3.02 13.44 19.03
N ALA A 59 -2.15 12.96 19.88
CA ALA A 59 -2.16 11.58 20.34
C ALA A 59 -3.51 11.22 21.00
N GLU A 60 -4.08 12.15 21.74
CA GLU A 60 -5.37 12.00 22.41
C GLU A 60 -6.52 11.76 21.43
N GLU A 61 -6.51 12.44 20.29
CA GLU A 61 -7.52 12.25 19.24
C GLU A 61 -7.40 10.88 18.58
N LYS A 62 -6.16 10.42 18.33
CA LYS A 62 -5.90 9.08 17.79
C LYS A 62 -6.37 7.99 18.74
N VAL A 63 -6.09 8.14 20.04
CA VAL A 63 -6.57 7.23 21.07
C VAL A 63 -8.10 7.24 21.15
N ALA A 64 -8.72 8.42 21.14
CA ALA A 64 -10.18 8.53 21.17
C ALA A 64 -10.82 7.88 19.93
N PHE A 65 -10.21 8.03 18.76
CA PHE A 65 -10.66 7.40 17.53
C PHE A 65 -10.58 5.87 17.61
N ALA A 66 -9.46 5.32 18.09
CA ALA A 66 -9.29 3.88 18.29
C ALA A 66 -10.34 3.32 19.26
N LEU A 67 -10.51 3.94 20.43
CA LEU A 67 -11.52 3.53 21.42
C LEU A 67 -12.95 3.58 20.85
N GLU A 68 -13.23 4.56 19.98
CA GLU A 68 -14.54 4.64 19.33
C GLU A 68 -14.74 3.51 18.30
N MET A 69 -13.74 3.17 17.50
CA MET A 69 -13.80 2.02 16.59
C MET A 69 -14.10 0.72 17.36
N GLU A 70 -13.36 0.47 18.44
CA GLU A 70 -13.57 -0.70 19.29
C GLU A 70 -14.97 -0.72 19.90
N ARG A 71 -15.41 0.42 20.46
CA ARG A 71 -16.75 0.56 21.06
C ARG A 71 -17.86 0.26 20.06
N VAL A 72 -17.75 0.81 18.85
CA VAL A 72 -18.72 0.61 17.77
C VAL A 72 -18.76 -0.86 17.34
N ALA A 73 -17.60 -1.48 17.14
CA ALA A 73 -17.53 -2.87 16.73
C ALA A 73 -18.16 -3.81 17.78
N LYS A 74 -17.86 -3.61 19.07
CA LYS A 74 -18.44 -4.40 20.16
C LYS A 74 -19.93 -4.18 20.35
N ALA A 75 -20.44 -3.01 20.01
CA ALA A 75 -21.86 -2.68 20.09
C ALA A 75 -22.67 -3.18 18.88
N TYR A 76 -22.02 -3.57 17.79
CA TYR A 76 -22.65 -3.97 16.54
C TYR A 76 -23.46 -5.26 16.69
N ASP A 77 -22.88 -6.28 17.31
CA ASP A 77 -23.52 -7.59 17.53
C ASP A 77 -22.94 -8.23 18.79
N PRO A 78 -23.76 -8.85 19.67
CA PRO A 78 -23.29 -9.49 20.89
C PRO A 78 -22.28 -10.62 20.67
N ARG A 79 -22.19 -11.17 19.47
CA ARG A 79 -21.20 -12.18 19.09
C ARG A 79 -19.81 -11.59 18.87
N VAL A 80 -19.67 -10.28 18.69
CA VAL A 80 -18.38 -9.61 18.64
C VAL A 80 -17.82 -9.50 20.05
N THR A 81 -16.95 -10.43 20.41
CA THR A 81 -16.49 -10.61 21.80
C THR A 81 -15.22 -9.86 22.13
N GLN A 82 -14.39 -9.60 21.12
CA GLN A 82 -13.11 -8.90 21.29
C GLN A 82 -12.66 -8.24 19.98
N VAL A 83 -11.67 -7.36 20.10
CA VAL A 83 -10.94 -6.80 18.96
C VAL A 83 -9.50 -7.33 19.02
N GLY A 84 -9.06 -7.97 17.94
CA GLY A 84 -7.72 -8.55 17.85
C GLY A 84 -6.66 -7.51 17.53
N TYR A 85 -7.00 -6.60 16.61
CA TYR A 85 -6.17 -5.48 16.23
C TYR A 85 -7.02 -4.22 16.10
N ASP A 86 -6.51 -3.14 16.66
CA ASP A 86 -7.03 -1.79 16.57
C ASP A 86 -5.84 -0.84 16.39
N THR A 87 -5.72 -0.25 15.23
CA THR A 87 -4.55 0.54 14.88
C THR A 87 -4.96 1.82 14.19
N VAL A 88 -4.43 2.92 14.70
CA VAL A 88 -4.46 4.23 14.05
C VAL A 88 -3.02 4.63 13.75
N LEU A 89 -2.73 4.96 12.51
CA LEU A 89 -1.41 5.38 12.08
C LEU A 89 -1.48 6.74 11.40
N THR A 90 -0.46 7.54 11.62
CA THR A 90 -0.21 8.75 10.87
C THR A 90 1.27 8.79 10.50
N GLY A 91 1.56 9.30 9.32
CA GLY A 91 2.92 9.42 8.84
C GLY A 91 3.08 10.63 7.93
N ARG A 92 4.26 11.21 7.94
CA ARG A 92 4.68 12.25 7.01
C ARG A 92 6.02 11.86 6.42
N ALA A 93 6.10 11.89 5.10
CA ALA A 93 7.33 11.65 4.38
C ALA A 93 7.65 12.84 3.48
N SER A 94 8.92 13.21 3.41
CA SER A 94 9.42 14.12 2.39
C SER A 94 10.52 13.43 1.61
N VAL A 95 10.49 13.61 0.30
CA VAL A 95 11.46 13.02 -0.62
C VAL A 95 12.09 14.15 -1.43
N ARG A 96 13.41 14.17 -1.50
CA ARG A 96 14.15 15.05 -2.40
C ARG A 96 15.04 14.20 -3.29
N ILE A 97 14.93 14.42 -4.59
CA ILE A 97 15.70 13.71 -5.61
C ILE A 97 16.55 14.74 -6.34
N VAL A 98 17.85 14.48 -6.35
CA VAL A 98 18.84 15.34 -6.98
C VAL A 98 19.70 14.48 -7.90
N ASN A 99 20.06 14.99 -9.06
CA ASN A 99 20.98 14.32 -9.97
C ASN A 99 21.99 15.29 -10.63
N THR A 100 22.96 14.73 -11.33
CA THR A 100 24.02 15.50 -12.02
C THR A 100 23.56 16.23 -13.28
N ASN A 101 22.36 15.94 -13.79
CA ASN A 101 21.77 16.66 -14.94
C ASN A 101 20.97 17.90 -14.52
N GLY A 102 21.08 18.31 -13.25
CA GLY A 102 20.45 19.51 -12.73
C GLY A 102 19.04 19.32 -12.19
N MET A 103 18.53 18.10 -12.12
CA MET A 103 17.28 17.85 -11.44
C MET A 103 17.45 18.05 -9.93
N ASP A 104 16.59 18.86 -9.33
CA ASP A 104 16.43 19.02 -7.90
C ASP A 104 14.93 19.17 -7.60
N LYS A 105 14.29 18.08 -7.24
CA LYS A 105 12.86 18.01 -7.01
C LYS A 105 12.59 17.50 -5.61
N GLN A 106 11.61 18.11 -4.97
CA GLN A 106 11.19 17.72 -3.62
C GLN A 106 9.66 17.64 -3.57
N TYR A 107 9.16 16.65 -2.87
CA TYR A 107 7.76 16.59 -2.48
C TYR A 107 7.62 16.09 -1.05
N ALA A 108 6.50 16.41 -0.43
CA ALA A 108 6.12 15.87 0.86
C ALA A 108 4.69 15.33 0.77
N GLN A 109 4.43 14.29 1.53
CA GLN A 109 3.10 13.70 1.64
C GLN A 109 2.81 13.32 3.08
N SER A 110 1.56 13.44 3.47
CA SER A 110 1.03 12.87 4.70
C SER A 110 0.07 11.75 4.37
N ILE A 111 0.04 10.75 5.22
CA ILE A 111 -0.91 9.66 5.18
C ILE A 111 -1.40 9.40 6.59
N CYS A 112 -2.68 9.19 6.74
CA CYS A 112 -3.27 8.63 7.93
C CYS A 112 -4.10 7.40 7.56
N GLY A 113 -4.17 6.46 8.47
CA GLY A 113 -4.92 5.24 8.27
C GLY A 113 -5.44 4.70 9.59
N ALA A 114 -6.49 3.93 9.50
CA ALA A 114 -7.04 3.18 10.61
C ALA A 114 -7.43 1.79 10.14
N TYR A 115 -7.16 0.81 10.99
CA TYR A 115 -7.40 -0.60 10.74
C TYR A 115 -8.04 -1.21 11.97
N LEU A 116 -9.10 -2.01 11.77
CA LEU A 116 -9.77 -2.73 12.84
C LEU A 116 -10.02 -4.18 12.45
N GLN A 117 -9.74 -5.10 13.38
CA GLN A 117 -10.01 -6.53 13.22
C GLN A 117 -10.75 -7.09 14.43
N PRO A 118 -12.09 -7.03 14.46
CA PRO A 118 -12.90 -7.68 15.46
C PRO A 118 -12.97 -9.19 15.28
N VAL A 119 -13.28 -9.88 16.39
CA VAL A 119 -13.48 -11.32 16.46
C VAL A 119 -14.90 -11.60 16.90
N ALA A 120 -15.65 -12.33 16.09
CA ALA A 120 -16.98 -12.82 16.41
C ALA A 120 -16.92 -14.29 16.81
N ARG A 121 -17.77 -14.70 17.78
CA ARG A 121 -17.89 -16.08 18.27
C ARG A 121 -19.34 -16.50 18.40
N GLU A 122 -19.62 -17.73 17.98
CA GLU A 122 -20.93 -18.36 18.15
C GLU A 122 -20.74 -19.86 18.44
N GLY A 123 -20.93 -20.27 19.67
CA GLY A 123 -20.54 -21.61 20.13
C GLY A 123 -19.06 -21.85 20.00
N GLU A 124 -18.67 -22.88 19.24
CA GLU A 124 -17.26 -23.18 18.94
C GLU A 124 -16.75 -22.47 17.68
N HIS A 125 -17.62 -21.82 16.93
CA HIS A 125 -17.23 -21.08 15.72
C HIS A 125 -16.63 -19.73 16.08
N THR A 126 -15.51 -19.43 15.48
CA THR A 126 -14.83 -18.13 15.61
C THR A 126 -14.50 -17.61 14.23
N ALA A 127 -14.80 -16.37 13.99
CA ALA A 127 -14.47 -15.69 12.73
C ALA A 127 -13.92 -14.29 13.02
N THR A 128 -13.12 -13.79 12.10
CA THR A 128 -12.61 -12.42 12.10
C THR A 128 -13.13 -11.67 10.89
N GLY A 129 -13.40 -10.39 11.08
CA GLY A 129 -13.61 -9.45 9.99
C GLY A 129 -12.56 -8.36 10.05
N MET A 130 -12.39 -7.63 8.98
CA MET A 130 -11.50 -6.47 8.97
C MET A 130 -12.04 -5.35 8.08
N ASP A 131 -11.72 -4.13 8.44
CA ASP A 131 -11.82 -2.99 7.54
C ASP A 131 -10.63 -2.05 7.73
N ILE A 132 -10.29 -1.33 6.68
CA ILE A 132 -9.18 -0.39 6.64
C ILE A 132 -9.60 0.88 5.90
N GLN A 133 -9.17 2.01 6.40
CA GLN A 133 -9.29 3.28 5.70
C GLN A 133 -7.94 3.96 5.62
N PHE A 134 -7.68 4.61 4.49
CA PHE A 134 -6.56 5.52 4.31
C PHE A 134 -7.07 6.87 3.83
N ALA A 135 -6.47 7.93 4.34
CA ALA A 135 -6.76 9.30 3.94
C ALA A 135 -5.50 10.17 4.02
N ARG A 136 -5.54 11.33 3.41
CA ARG A 136 -4.50 12.36 3.60
C ARG A 136 -4.75 13.21 4.84
N ASP A 137 -6.00 13.32 5.23
CA ASP A 137 -6.46 14.08 6.39
C ASP A 137 -7.10 13.16 7.40
N PHE A 138 -6.66 13.25 8.66
CA PHE A 138 -7.20 12.44 9.75
C PHE A 138 -8.71 12.63 9.94
N ALA A 139 -9.21 13.86 9.76
CA ALA A 139 -10.62 14.16 9.85
C ALA A 139 -11.51 13.45 8.79
N ALA A 140 -10.91 12.90 7.74
CA ALA A 140 -11.63 12.12 6.73
C ALA A 140 -11.81 10.65 7.10
N LEU A 141 -11.20 10.18 8.20
CA LEU A 141 -11.41 8.83 8.72
C LEU A 141 -12.76 8.77 9.48
N ASP A 142 -13.43 7.64 9.38
CA ASP A 142 -14.75 7.40 10.00
C ASP A 142 -14.69 6.16 10.90
N ALA A 143 -14.51 6.39 12.21
CA ALA A 143 -14.44 5.33 13.22
C ALA A 143 -15.71 4.49 13.28
N LYS A 144 -16.88 5.12 13.11
CA LYS A 144 -18.17 4.44 13.15
C LYS A 144 -18.29 3.47 11.97
N ARG A 145 -18.05 3.95 10.75
CA ARG A 145 -18.09 3.13 9.54
C ARG A 145 -17.09 1.96 9.61
N LEU A 146 -15.88 2.23 10.08
CA LEU A 146 -14.85 1.19 10.27
C LEU A 146 -15.32 0.10 11.23
N GLY A 147 -15.80 0.50 12.41
CA GLY A 147 -16.30 -0.42 13.44
C GLY A 147 -17.46 -1.27 12.95
N GLU A 148 -18.48 -0.65 12.35
CA GLU A 148 -19.67 -1.34 11.82
C GLU A 148 -19.30 -2.30 10.67
N THR A 149 -18.46 -1.87 9.73
CA THR A 149 -18.09 -2.67 8.56
C THR A 149 -17.25 -3.89 8.97
N ALA A 150 -16.23 -3.68 9.81
CA ALA A 150 -15.36 -4.76 10.26
C ALA A 150 -16.14 -5.79 11.10
N ALA A 151 -17.01 -5.33 12.02
CA ALA A 151 -17.84 -6.20 12.84
C ALA A 151 -18.85 -6.98 11.99
N GLY A 152 -19.51 -6.34 11.03
CA GLY A 152 -20.43 -6.99 10.11
C GLY A 152 -19.76 -8.14 9.35
N ARG A 153 -18.56 -7.91 8.82
CA ARG A 153 -17.77 -8.95 8.14
C ARG A 153 -17.43 -10.12 9.06
N ALA A 154 -17.06 -9.86 10.32
CA ALA A 154 -16.77 -10.92 11.28
C ALA A 154 -18.02 -11.79 11.56
N VAL A 155 -19.16 -11.16 11.72
CA VAL A 155 -20.44 -11.85 11.98
C VAL A 155 -20.91 -12.66 10.76
N GLU A 156 -20.79 -12.10 9.55
CA GLU A 156 -21.13 -12.79 8.30
C GLU A 156 -20.30 -14.05 8.10
N MET A 157 -19.02 -14.03 8.49
CA MET A 157 -18.11 -15.17 8.35
C MET A 157 -18.41 -16.33 9.32
N LEU A 158 -19.18 -16.13 10.40
CA LEU A 158 -19.53 -17.21 11.33
C LEU A 158 -20.31 -18.34 10.66
N GLY A 159 -21.10 -18.04 9.61
CA GLY A 159 -21.85 -19.03 8.86
C GLY A 159 -21.10 -19.63 7.66
N ALA A 160 -19.83 -19.25 7.45
CA ALA A 160 -19.07 -19.71 6.30
C ALA A 160 -18.74 -21.20 6.40
N SER A 161 -18.92 -21.91 5.28
CA SER A 161 -18.61 -23.33 5.16
C SER A 161 -17.90 -23.61 3.84
N PRO A 162 -17.07 -24.67 3.78
CA PRO A 162 -16.45 -25.09 2.52
C PRO A 162 -17.49 -25.40 1.46
N VAL A 163 -17.25 -24.97 0.23
CA VAL A 163 -18.07 -25.33 -0.94
C VAL A 163 -17.47 -26.54 -1.64
N THR A 164 -18.31 -27.36 -2.26
CA THR A 164 -17.82 -28.50 -3.09
C THR A 164 -17.13 -28.01 -4.33
N SER A 165 -16.18 -28.80 -4.87
CA SER A 165 -15.53 -28.46 -6.14
C SER A 165 -16.55 -28.36 -7.26
N GLY A 166 -16.47 -27.31 -8.08
CA GLY A 166 -17.42 -27.07 -9.17
C GLY A 166 -17.15 -25.76 -9.91
N GLN A 167 -18.02 -25.44 -10.85
CA GLN A 167 -18.02 -24.15 -11.54
C GLN A 167 -19.06 -23.26 -10.91
N TYR A 168 -18.65 -22.08 -10.48
CA TYR A 168 -19.48 -21.12 -9.77
C TYR A 168 -19.43 -19.74 -10.44
N ARG A 169 -20.53 -19.01 -10.33
CA ARG A 169 -20.49 -17.56 -10.53
C ARG A 169 -19.97 -16.94 -9.25
N VAL A 170 -18.87 -16.21 -9.37
CA VAL A 170 -18.17 -15.61 -8.21
C VAL A 170 -18.35 -14.10 -8.24
N VAL A 171 -18.73 -13.55 -7.09
CA VAL A 171 -18.65 -12.11 -6.81
C VAL A 171 -17.52 -11.91 -5.84
N ILE A 172 -16.52 -11.12 -6.25
CA ILE A 172 -15.34 -10.85 -5.42
C ILE A 172 -15.56 -9.52 -4.71
N GLN A 173 -15.41 -9.54 -3.38
CA GLN A 173 -15.47 -8.34 -2.57
C GLN A 173 -14.33 -7.36 -2.95
N ASN A 174 -14.58 -6.05 -2.81
CA ASN A 174 -13.64 -5.01 -3.22
C ASN A 174 -12.24 -5.15 -2.60
N LEU A 175 -12.12 -5.46 -1.30
CA LEU A 175 -10.81 -5.66 -0.66
C LEU A 175 -10.07 -6.88 -1.24
N ALA A 176 -10.76 -8.01 -1.40
CA ALA A 176 -10.17 -9.19 -2.03
C ALA A 176 -9.79 -8.93 -3.50
N MET A 177 -10.52 -8.04 -4.19
CA MET A 177 -10.15 -7.63 -5.55
C MET A 177 -8.89 -6.77 -5.56
N VAL A 178 -8.69 -5.91 -4.54
CA VAL A 178 -7.44 -5.14 -4.40
C VAL A 178 -6.25 -6.08 -4.27
N ASP A 179 -6.31 -7.08 -3.38
CA ASP A 179 -5.23 -8.06 -3.20
C ASP A 179 -4.90 -8.82 -4.50
N LEU A 180 -5.95 -9.18 -5.26
CA LEU A 180 -5.77 -9.81 -6.57
C LEU A 180 -5.09 -8.86 -7.57
N LEU A 181 -5.54 -7.62 -7.66
CA LEU A 181 -4.96 -6.62 -8.56
C LEU A 181 -3.52 -6.29 -8.19
N GLU A 182 -3.20 -6.16 -6.91
CA GLU A 182 -1.81 -5.96 -6.44
C GLU A 182 -0.91 -7.14 -6.82
N THR A 183 -1.40 -8.37 -6.68
CA THR A 183 -0.66 -9.57 -7.09
C THR A 183 -0.33 -9.56 -8.59
N PHE A 184 -1.24 -9.08 -9.42
CA PHE A 184 -1.05 -9.03 -10.86
C PHE A 184 -0.52 -7.68 -11.39
N ALA A 185 -0.39 -6.66 -10.54
CA ALA A 185 0.12 -5.35 -10.94
C ALA A 185 1.48 -5.39 -11.66
N PRO A 186 2.45 -6.25 -11.28
CA PRO A 186 3.69 -6.39 -12.02
C PRO A 186 3.53 -6.77 -13.50
N ALA A 187 2.42 -7.42 -13.88
CA ALA A 187 2.15 -7.76 -15.29
C ALA A 187 1.96 -6.51 -16.18
N PHE A 188 1.57 -5.38 -15.59
CA PHE A 188 1.38 -4.10 -16.28
C PHE A 188 2.66 -3.24 -16.32
N SER A 189 3.76 -3.71 -15.71
CA SER A 189 5.04 -3.02 -15.76
C SER A 189 5.67 -3.11 -17.15
N ALA A 190 6.04 -1.97 -17.71
CA ALA A 190 6.78 -1.92 -18.97
C ALA A 190 8.12 -2.68 -18.86
N GLU A 191 8.82 -2.55 -17.74
CA GLU A 191 10.05 -3.28 -17.47
C GLU A 191 9.85 -4.80 -17.54
N ASN A 192 8.82 -5.33 -16.86
CA ASN A 192 8.52 -6.75 -16.90
C ASN A 192 8.11 -7.23 -18.31
N ALA A 193 7.40 -6.39 -19.06
CA ALA A 193 7.07 -6.69 -20.44
C ALA A 193 8.32 -6.75 -21.33
N GLN A 194 9.27 -5.81 -21.17
CA GLN A 194 10.54 -5.77 -21.91
C GLN A 194 11.44 -6.95 -21.56
N LYS A 195 11.45 -7.38 -20.30
CA LYS A 195 12.21 -8.55 -19.82
C LYS A 195 11.49 -9.89 -20.11
N ALA A 196 10.41 -9.88 -20.86
CA ALA A 196 9.58 -11.06 -21.17
C ALA A 196 9.04 -11.80 -19.94
N LEU A 197 8.89 -11.09 -18.81
CA LEU A 197 8.33 -11.59 -17.55
C LEU A 197 6.82 -11.34 -17.42
N SER A 198 6.21 -10.70 -18.41
CA SER A 198 4.77 -10.39 -18.43
C SER A 198 4.07 -11.09 -19.59
N LEU A 199 2.90 -11.67 -19.31
CA LEU A 199 1.99 -12.21 -20.34
C LEU A 199 1.40 -11.11 -21.24
N LEU A 200 1.57 -9.83 -20.87
CA LEU A 200 1.13 -8.67 -21.65
C LEU A 200 2.22 -8.11 -22.56
N ALA A 201 3.39 -8.74 -22.63
CA ALA A 201 4.45 -8.35 -23.53
C ALA A 201 3.96 -8.35 -24.99
N GLY A 202 4.20 -7.25 -25.70
CA GLY A 202 3.79 -7.06 -27.09
C GLY A 202 2.29 -6.76 -27.30
N LYS A 203 1.49 -6.60 -26.26
CA LYS A 203 0.04 -6.36 -26.34
C LYS A 203 -0.39 -4.90 -26.19
N VAL A 204 0.52 -3.97 -26.41
CA VAL A 204 0.19 -2.54 -26.40
C VAL A 204 -0.85 -2.24 -27.48
N GLY A 205 -1.97 -1.62 -27.11
CA GLY A 205 -3.08 -1.32 -28.00
C GLY A 205 -4.11 -2.44 -28.16
N GLU A 206 -3.89 -3.62 -27.57
CA GLU A 206 -4.87 -4.70 -27.55
C GLU A 206 -5.80 -4.60 -26.32
N THR A 207 -7.02 -5.13 -26.47
CA THR A 207 -7.93 -5.26 -25.33
C THR A 207 -7.56 -6.48 -24.51
N VAL A 208 -7.07 -6.25 -23.30
CA VAL A 208 -6.61 -7.31 -22.37
C VAL A 208 -7.55 -7.55 -21.19
N ALA A 209 -8.60 -6.74 -21.06
CA ALA A 209 -9.59 -6.86 -19.99
C ALA A 209 -10.99 -6.48 -20.52
N ALA A 210 -12.02 -6.73 -19.71
CA ALA A 210 -13.39 -6.32 -20.05
C ALA A 210 -13.48 -4.77 -20.12
N PRO A 211 -14.38 -4.21 -20.95
CA PRO A 211 -14.50 -2.76 -21.14
C PRO A 211 -14.80 -1.94 -19.87
N CYS A 212 -15.31 -2.60 -18.83
CA CYS A 212 -15.59 -1.98 -17.52
C CYS A 212 -14.37 -1.92 -16.60
N VAL A 213 -13.21 -2.47 -17.00
CA VAL A 213 -11.99 -2.47 -16.20
C VAL A 213 -11.07 -1.37 -16.70
N THR A 214 -10.66 -0.48 -15.79
CA THR A 214 -9.63 0.55 -16.00
C THR A 214 -8.61 0.40 -14.88
N ILE A 215 -7.31 0.33 -15.22
CA ILE A 215 -6.18 0.22 -14.30
C ILE A 215 -5.25 1.39 -14.54
#